data_7dae98695ba18e93184cb2e5209627b5
#
_entry.id   7dae98695ba18e93184cb2e5209627b5
#
_cell.length_a   1.000
_cell.length_b   1.000
_cell.length_c   1.000
_cell.angle_alpha   90.00
_cell.angle_beta   90.00
_cell.angle_gamma   90.00
#
_symmetry.space_group_name_H-M   'P 1'
#
loop_
_entity.id
_entity.type
_entity.pdbx_description
1 polymer ?
#
loop_
_entity_poly.entity_id
_entity_poly.type
_entity_poly.pdbx_seq_one_letter_code
_entity_poly.pdbx_strand_id
1 'polypeptide(L)' 'MPTEDTTMFDQVAEVIERLRPFLLRDGDDCSLIDVEDGIVKLQLHGACGTCPSSTITLKAGIERALHEEVPGVIEVEQVF' A
#
# COMPACT_ATOMS: atom_id res chain seq x y z
N MET A 1 3.11 -2.17 25.30
CA MET A 1 2.78 -3.15 24.28
C MET A 1 2.06 -2.50 23.13
N PRO A 2 2.50 -2.76 21.89
CA PRO A 2 1.78 -2.21 20.76
C PRO A 2 0.40 -2.86 20.62
N THR A 3 -0.55 -2.07 20.16
CA THR A 3 -1.87 -2.59 19.83
C THR A 3 -1.81 -3.41 18.55
N GLU A 4 -2.84 -4.17 18.27
CA GLU A 4 -2.93 -4.91 17.00
C GLU A 4 -2.85 -3.96 15.81
N ASP A 5 -3.47 -2.79 15.92
CA ASP A 5 -3.45 -1.78 14.86
C ASP A 5 -2.03 -1.29 14.60
N THR A 6 -1.27 -1.05 15.66
CA THR A 6 0.13 -0.62 15.55
C THR A 6 0.96 -1.72 14.87
N THR A 7 0.75 -2.98 15.27
CA THR A 7 1.45 -4.10 14.68
C THR A 7 1.13 -4.23 13.20
N MET A 8 -0.15 -4.09 12.84
CA MET A 8 -0.56 -4.15 11.45
C MET A 8 0.04 -3.01 10.64
N PHE A 9 0.05 -1.80 11.20
CA PHE A 9 0.66 -0.66 10.56
C PHE A 9 2.14 -0.94 10.25
N ASP A 10 2.87 -1.45 11.23
CA ASP A 10 4.28 -1.76 11.06
C ASP A 10 4.51 -2.83 9.98
N GLN A 11 3.69 -3.87 9.97
CA GLN A 11 3.77 -4.93 8.97
C GLN A 11 3.49 -4.40 7.58
N VAL A 12 2.45 -3.58 7.45
CA VAL A 12 2.09 -2.96 6.18
C VAL A 12 3.20 -2.02 5.71
N ALA A 13 3.72 -1.21 6.62
CA ALA A 13 4.81 -0.30 6.29
C ALA A 13 6.04 -1.05 5.77
N GLU A 14 6.36 -2.18 6.36
CA GLU A 14 7.49 -3.00 5.91
C GLU A 14 7.26 -3.53 4.50
N VAL A 15 6.06 -4.00 4.21
CA VAL A 15 5.73 -4.48 2.87
C VAL A 15 5.81 -3.33 1.85
N ILE A 16 5.27 -2.18 2.20
CA ILE A 16 5.31 -1.01 1.33
C ILE A 16 6.77 -0.62 1.04
N GLU A 17 7.62 -0.61 2.05
CA GLU A 17 9.04 -0.28 1.87
C GLU A 17 9.74 -1.26 0.93
N ARG A 18 9.37 -2.53 0.98
CA ARG A 18 9.92 -3.53 0.05
C ARG A 18 9.44 -3.34 -1.37
N LEU A 19 8.21 -2.83 -1.55
CA LEU A 19 7.64 -2.60 -2.87
C LEU A 19 8.13 -1.31 -3.51
N ARG A 20 8.51 -0.32 -2.71
CA ARG A 20 8.91 0.98 -3.21
C ARG A 20 10.03 0.95 -4.25
N PRO A 21 11.10 0.14 -4.08
CA PRO A 21 12.14 0.08 -5.10
C PRO A 21 11.62 -0.31 -6.49
N PHE A 22 10.65 -1.21 -6.54
CA PHE A 22 10.05 -1.63 -7.80
C PHE A 22 9.21 -0.50 -8.40
N LEU A 23 8.48 0.22 -7.57
CA LEU A 23 7.67 1.35 -8.01
C LEU A 23 8.56 2.49 -8.50
N LEU A 24 9.62 2.79 -7.77
CA LEU A 24 10.55 3.86 -8.12
C LEU A 24 11.25 3.60 -9.45
N ARG A 25 11.49 2.35 -9.79
CA ARG A 25 12.09 2.00 -11.09
C ARG A 25 11.20 2.42 -12.25
N ASP A 26 9.90 2.40 -12.06
CA ASP A 26 8.94 2.79 -13.08
C ASP A 26 8.53 4.25 -12.98
N GLY A 27 9.19 5.01 -12.09
CA GLY A 27 8.85 6.41 -11.88
C GLY A 27 7.66 6.62 -10.96
N ASP A 28 7.25 5.58 -10.25
CA ASP A 28 6.12 5.62 -9.33
C ASP A 28 6.60 5.55 -7.88
N ASP A 29 5.71 5.82 -6.96
CA ASP A 29 5.95 5.64 -5.53
C ASP A 29 4.61 5.52 -4.82
N CYS A 30 4.66 5.11 -3.57
CA CYS A 30 3.47 5.11 -2.73
C CYS A 30 3.84 5.46 -1.30
N SER A 31 2.90 6.04 -0.60
CA SER A 31 3.06 6.39 0.82
C SER A 31 1.96 5.73 1.61
N LEU A 32 2.33 5.13 2.73
CA LEU A 32 1.35 4.60 3.68
C LEU A 32 0.82 5.77 4.50
N ILE A 33 -0.47 6.00 4.41
CA ILE A 33 -1.13 7.09 5.13
C ILE A 33 -1.66 6.60 6.46
N ASP A 34 -2.39 5.49 6.46
CA ASP A 34 -2.98 4.96 7.68
C ASP A 34 -3.40 3.51 7.47
N VAL A 35 -3.64 2.82 8.58
CA VAL A 35 -4.23 1.49 8.59
C VAL A 35 -5.30 1.51 9.67
N GLU A 36 -6.54 1.23 9.28
CA GLU A 36 -7.67 1.30 10.19
C GLU A 36 -8.60 0.13 9.92
N ASP A 37 -8.81 -0.70 10.95
CA ASP A 37 -9.72 -1.86 10.87
C ASP A 37 -9.43 -2.79 9.68
N GLY A 38 -8.15 -2.98 9.37
CA GLY A 38 -7.74 -3.83 8.25
C GLY A 38 -7.81 -3.12 6.90
N ILE A 39 -8.20 -1.87 6.88
CA ILE A 39 -8.22 -1.05 5.67
C ILE A 39 -6.93 -0.25 5.59
N VAL A 40 -6.16 -0.50 4.55
CA VAL A 40 -4.88 0.18 4.32
C VAL A 40 -5.12 1.39 3.43
N LYS A 41 -4.77 2.56 3.94
CA LYS A 41 -4.91 3.81 3.18
C LYS A 41 -3.56 4.19 2.60
N LEU A 42 -3.47 4.23 1.29
CA LEU A 42 -2.26 4.55 0.56
C LEU A 42 -2.46 5.76 -0.32
N GLN A 43 -1.41 6.53 -0.49
CA GLN A 43 -1.37 7.58 -1.50
C GLN A 43 -0.36 7.18 -2.57
N LEU A 44 -0.81 7.11 -3.80
CA LEU A 44 0.05 6.76 -4.93
C LEU A 44 0.57 8.02 -5.60
N HIS A 45 1.86 8.01 -5.90
CA HIS A 45 2.55 9.11 -6.57
C HIS A 45 3.24 8.57 -7.81
N GLY A 46 3.42 9.39 -8.80
CA GLY A 46 4.23 8.99 -9.94
C GLY A 46 3.84 9.66 -11.23
N ALA A 47 4.65 9.37 -12.27
CA ALA A 47 4.44 9.93 -13.59
C ALA A 47 3.12 9.50 -14.21
N CYS A 48 2.61 8.35 -13.80
CA CYS A 48 1.35 7.81 -14.31
C CYS A 48 0.19 8.01 -13.34
N GLY A 49 0.32 8.95 -12.42
CA GLY A 49 -0.73 9.25 -11.44
C GLY A 49 -2.05 9.67 -12.06
N THR A 50 -2.00 10.15 -13.31
CA THR A 50 -3.20 10.55 -14.06
C THR A 50 -3.74 9.43 -14.94
N CYS A 51 -3.07 8.28 -14.98
CA CYS A 51 -3.48 7.15 -15.80
C CYS A 51 -4.32 6.18 -14.96
N PRO A 52 -5.64 6.14 -15.13
CA PRO A 52 -6.49 5.32 -14.27
C PRO A 52 -6.15 3.83 -14.29
N SER A 53 -5.82 3.30 -15.46
CA SER A 53 -5.51 1.87 -15.58
C SER A 53 -4.22 1.51 -14.85
N SER A 54 -3.19 2.36 -14.92
CA SER A 54 -1.94 2.12 -14.19
C SER A 54 -2.17 2.17 -12.69
N THR A 55 -2.97 3.12 -12.23
CA THR A 55 -3.31 3.26 -10.82
C THR A 55 -4.04 2.02 -10.31
N ILE A 56 -5.00 1.51 -11.09
CA ILE A 56 -5.76 0.32 -10.73
C ILE A 56 -4.83 -0.88 -10.64
N THR A 57 -3.92 -1.03 -11.59
CA THR A 57 -2.96 -2.15 -11.62
C THR A 57 -2.03 -2.09 -10.42
N LEU A 58 -1.50 -0.92 -10.09
CA LEU A 58 -0.64 -0.75 -8.93
C LEU A 58 -1.39 -1.08 -7.64
N LYS A 59 -2.59 -0.56 -7.49
CA LYS A 59 -3.40 -0.81 -6.31
C LYS A 59 -3.68 -2.31 -6.15
N ALA A 60 -4.04 -2.98 -7.22
CA ALA A 60 -4.32 -4.41 -7.18
C ALA A 60 -3.08 -5.22 -6.80
N GLY A 61 -1.92 -4.86 -7.33
CA GLY A 61 -0.67 -5.53 -6.99
C GLY A 61 -0.28 -5.33 -5.54
N ILE A 62 -0.40 -4.11 -5.05
CA ILE A 62 -0.11 -3.79 -3.66
C ILE A 62 -1.09 -4.51 -2.73
N GLU A 63 -2.37 -4.48 -3.06
CA GLU A 63 -3.39 -5.15 -2.27
C GLU A 63 -3.12 -6.64 -2.16
N ARG A 64 -2.78 -7.27 -3.29
CA ARG A 64 -2.46 -8.69 -3.30
C ARG A 64 -1.26 -9.00 -2.42
N ALA A 65 -0.20 -8.21 -2.55
CA ALA A 65 1.00 -8.41 -1.73
C ALA A 65 0.67 -8.27 -0.24
N LEU A 66 -0.13 -7.27 0.10
CA LEU A 66 -0.52 -7.07 1.50
C LEU A 66 -1.38 -8.21 2.02
N HIS A 67 -2.31 -8.71 1.21
CA HIS A 67 -3.13 -9.86 1.62
C HIS A 67 -2.27 -11.11 1.88
N GLU A 68 -1.23 -11.30 1.11
CA GLU A 68 -0.34 -12.44 1.28
C GLU A 68 0.60 -12.29 2.48
N GLU A 69 1.09 -11.08 2.71
CA GLU A 69 2.09 -10.81 3.74
C GLU A 69 1.48 -10.42 5.09
N VAL A 70 0.32 -9.77 5.06
CA VAL A 70 -0.34 -9.26 6.26
C VAL A 70 -1.76 -9.81 6.31
N PRO A 71 -1.97 -10.91 7.05
CA PRO A 71 -3.27 -11.61 7.04
C PRO A 71 -4.46 -10.78 7.51
N GLY A 72 -4.21 -9.73 8.31
CA GLY A 72 -5.29 -8.88 8.82
C GLY A 72 -5.80 -7.84 7.85
N VAL A 73 -5.15 -7.69 6.68
CA VAL A 73 -5.58 -6.69 5.70
C VAL A 73 -6.85 -7.17 4.99
N ILE A 74 -7.86 -6.33 5.00
CA ILE A 74 -9.14 -6.62 4.35
C ILE A 74 -9.20 -5.94 2.99
N GLU A 75 -8.79 -4.68 2.93
CA GLU A 75 -8.92 -3.87 1.74
C GLU A 75 -7.81 -2.82 1.69
N VAL A 76 -7.49 -2.39 0.50
CA VAL A 76 -6.57 -1.27 0.28
C VAL A 76 -7.37 -0.13 -0.36
N GLU A 77 -7.28 1.04 0.23
CA GLU A 77 -7.97 2.23 -0.25
C GLU A 77 -6.94 3.26 -0.69
N GLN A 78 -7.14 3.81 -1.88
CA GLN A 78 -6.29 4.90 -2.36
C GLN A 78 -6.86 6.23 -1.89
N VAL A 79 -6.01 7.06 -1.30
CA VAL A 79 -6.39 8.41 -0.88
C VAL A 79 -5.66 9.42 -1.76
N PHE A 80 -6.23 10.60 -1.88
CA PHE A 80 -5.70 11.66 -2.75
C PHE A 80 -5.28 12.90 -1.98
#